data_93901799ef31bf8c2ac1cd4a11bb9ccd
#
_entry.id   93901799ef31bf8c2ac1cd4a11bb9ccd
#
_cell.length_a   1.000
_cell.length_b   1.000
_cell.length_c   1.000
_cell.angle_alpha   90.00
_cell.angle_beta   90.00
_cell.angle_gamma   90.00
#
_symmetry.space_group_name_H-M   'P 1'
#
loop_
_entity.id
_entity.type
_entity.pdbx_description
1 polymer ?
#
loop_
_entity_poly.entity_id
_entity_poly.type
_entity_poly.pdbx_seq_one_letter_code
_entity_poly.pdbx_strand_id
1 'polypeptide(L)'
;PATTFAHLDATTELDRSIASKGIYPAVNPLTSTSRILEPGIVGERHYEVAQRVIHILQKNKELQDIIAILGMDELSEEDKITVQRARRLERFLGQNFFVAEKFTGIPGSYVPLADTIDAFERICDGEFDAYPEQAFNGLGGLDDVEAAYKKMTEK
;
A
#
# COMPACT_ATOMS: atom_id res chain seq x y z
N PRO A 1 -9.54 -0.45 27.79
CA PRO A 1 -10.70 0.19 27.17
C PRO A 1 -10.36 1.47 26.42
N ALA A 2 -11.39 2.17 25.91
CA ALA A 2 -11.24 3.32 25.03
C ALA A 2 -10.36 4.46 25.57
N THR A 3 -10.34 4.68 26.87
CA THR A 3 -9.50 5.73 27.52
C THR A 3 -7.99 5.44 27.43
N THR A 4 -7.59 4.17 27.35
CA THR A 4 -6.19 3.77 27.20
C THR A 4 -5.67 4.11 25.81
N PHE A 5 -6.46 3.93 24.76
CA PHE A 5 -6.07 4.26 23.38
C PHE A 5 -5.83 5.76 23.17
N ALA A 6 -6.51 6.62 23.91
CA ALA A 6 -6.32 8.07 23.83
C ALA A 6 -4.92 8.54 24.27
N HIS A 7 -4.19 7.72 25.03
CA HIS A 7 -2.83 8.03 25.51
C HIS A 7 -1.71 7.45 24.61
N LEU A 8 -2.06 6.75 23.53
CA LEU A 8 -1.08 6.19 22.62
C LEU A 8 -0.67 7.22 21.57
N ASP A 9 0.63 7.31 21.30
CA ASP A 9 1.19 8.19 20.28
C ASP A 9 1.11 7.59 18.87
N ALA A 10 1.13 6.27 18.79
CA ALA A 10 0.98 5.53 17.54
C ALA A 10 0.20 4.23 17.79
N THR A 11 -0.61 3.85 16.84
CA THR A 11 -1.37 2.59 16.86
C THR A 11 -1.20 1.88 15.54
N THR A 12 -0.77 0.62 15.59
CA THR A 12 -0.71 -0.25 14.43
C THR A 12 -1.75 -1.33 14.57
N GLU A 13 -2.73 -1.35 13.68
CA GLU A 13 -3.82 -2.33 13.67
C GLU A 13 -3.57 -3.38 12.60
N LEU A 14 -3.61 -4.65 13.01
CA LEU A 14 -3.54 -5.79 12.09
C LEU A 14 -4.95 -6.22 11.69
N ASP A 15 -5.14 -6.49 10.41
CA ASP A 15 -6.43 -6.83 9.84
C ASP A 15 -6.38 -8.19 9.12
N ARG A 16 -7.29 -9.08 9.53
CA ARG A 16 -7.41 -10.42 8.93
C ARG A 16 -7.80 -10.38 7.46
N SER A 17 -8.57 -9.39 7.05
CA SER A 17 -8.98 -9.23 5.66
C SER A 17 -7.77 -8.93 4.75
N ILE A 18 -6.79 -8.20 5.25
CA ILE A 18 -5.52 -7.92 4.57
C ILE A 18 -4.65 -9.18 4.53
N ALA A 19 -4.55 -9.90 5.65
CA ALA A 19 -3.83 -11.18 5.69
C ALA A 19 -4.40 -12.21 4.73
N SER A 20 -5.73 -12.26 4.57
CA SER A 20 -6.40 -13.18 3.64
C SER A 20 -6.10 -12.88 2.17
N LYS A 21 -5.69 -11.66 1.85
CA LYS A 21 -5.21 -11.27 0.51
C LYS A 21 -3.73 -11.66 0.27
N GLY A 22 -3.07 -12.25 1.27
CA GLY A 22 -1.64 -12.58 1.21
C GLY A 22 -0.71 -11.38 1.36
N ILE A 23 -1.18 -10.28 1.94
CA ILE A 23 -0.40 -9.06 2.16
C ILE A 23 0.15 -9.09 3.59
N TYR A 24 1.47 -9.12 3.72
CA TYR A 24 2.19 -9.12 4.99
C TYR A 24 3.30 -8.06 5.00
N PRO A 25 3.48 -7.31 6.11
CA PRO A 25 2.67 -7.33 7.32
C PRO A 25 1.23 -6.87 7.06
N ALA A 26 0.25 -7.51 7.71
CA ALA A 26 -1.18 -7.26 7.48
C ALA A 26 -1.68 -6.03 8.24
N VAL A 27 -0.98 -4.93 8.12
CA VAL A 27 -1.30 -3.65 8.76
C VAL A 27 -2.41 -2.95 7.98
N ASN A 28 -3.44 -2.49 8.68
CA ASN A 28 -4.48 -1.67 8.08
C ASN A 28 -4.05 -0.19 8.07
N PRO A 29 -3.74 0.39 6.90
CA PRO A 29 -3.27 1.76 6.81
C PRO A 29 -4.35 2.81 7.07
N LEU A 30 -5.63 2.43 7.00
CA LEU A 30 -6.76 3.36 7.21
C LEU A 30 -7.13 3.52 8.68
N THR A 31 -6.81 2.53 9.51
CA THR A 31 -7.12 2.53 10.95
C THR A 31 -5.89 2.72 11.82
N SER A 32 -4.70 2.46 11.28
CA SER A 32 -3.43 2.73 11.96
C SER A 32 -3.12 4.22 11.96
N THR A 33 -2.56 4.72 13.06
CA THR A 33 -2.31 6.15 13.26
C THR A 33 -0.95 6.40 13.90
N SER A 34 -0.41 7.60 13.68
CA SER A 34 0.78 8.09 14.36
C SER A 34 0.68 9.61 14.54
N ARG A 35 0.98 10.10 15.75
CA ARG A 35 1.00 11.53 16.04
C ARG A 35 2.11 12.30 15.35
N ILE A 36 3.20 11.61 14.97
CA ILE A 36 4.29 12.28 14.26
C ILE A 36 3.99 12.51 12.78
N LEU A 37 2.91 11.96 12.23
CA LEU A 37 2.52 12.19 10.85
C LEU A 37 1.86 13.57 10.70
N GLU A 38 2.67 14.59 10.83
CA GLU A 38 2.33 16.01 10.69
C GLU A 38 3.39 16.73 9.84
N PRO A 39 3.00 17.73 9.02
CA PRO A 39 3.95 18.43 8.14
C PRO A 39 5.15 19.03 8.87
N GLY A 40 4.93 19.54 10.09
CA GLY A 40 5.96 20.14 10.93
C GLY A 40 6.97 19.15 11.54
N ILE A 41 6.69 17.86 11.48
CA ILE A 41 7.55 16.81 12.07
C ILE A 41 8.21 15.98 10.98
N VAL A 42 7.44 15.41 10.04
CA VAL A 42 7.95 14.53 9.00
C VAL A 42 8.29 15.26 7.69
N GLY A 43 7.94 16.54 7.58
CA GLY A 43 8.06 17.33 6.36
C GLY A 43 6.79 17.27 5.49
N GLU A 44 6.61 18.30 4.67
CA GLU A 44 5.41 18.45 3.83
C GLU A 44 5.26 17.30 2.83
N ARG A 45 6.34 16.96 2.12
CA ARG A 45 6.30 15.90 1.09
C ARG A 45 5.87 14.55 1.66
N HIS A 46 6.47 14.11 2.78
CA HIS A 46 6.10 12.86 3.43
C HIS A 46 4.63 12.86 3.84
N TYR A 47 4.18 13.95 4.46
CA TYR A 47 2.78 14.10 4.87
C TYR A 47 1.81 14.06 3.68
N GLU A 48 2.09 14.82 2.64
CA GLU A 48 1.23 14.88 1.44
C GLU A 48 1.15 13.53 0.72
N VAL A 49 2.27 12.84 0.55
CA VAL A 49 2.29 11.50 -0.06
C VAL A 49 1.48 10.51 0.76
N ALA A 50 1.65 10.51 2.10
CA ALA A 50 0.88 9.67 2.99
C ALA A 50 -0.63 9.94 2.88
N GLN A 51 -1.04 11.21 2.84
CA GLN A 51 -2.45 11.60 2.68
C GLN A 51 -3.02 11.16 1.32
N ARG A 52 -2.23 11.26 0.25
CA ARG A 52 -2.65 10.79 -1.08
C ARG A 52 -2.88 9.27 -1.09
N VAL A 53 -1.99 8.51 -0.50
CA VAL A 53 -2.13 7.05 -0.38
C VAL A 53 -3.40 6.70 0.42
N ILE A 54 -3.60 7.33 1.57
CA ILE A 54 -4.78 7.13 2.41
C ILE A 54 -6.06 7.48 1.62
N HIS A 55 -6.06 8.59 0.90
CA HIS A 55 -7.21 9.01 0.10
C HIS A 55 -7.57 7.98 -0.98
N ILE A 56 -6.58 7.49 -1.74
CA ILE A 56 -6.79 6.46 -2.77
C ILE A 56 -7.34 5.17 -2.16
N LEU A 57 -6.77 4.71 -1.05
CA LEU A 57 -7.22 3.51 -0.36
C LEU A 57 -8.63 3.67 0.24
N GLN A 58 -8.93 4.83 0.79
CA GLN A 58 -10.28 5.14 1.32
C GLN A 58 -11.31 5.16 0.20
N LYS A 59 -11.02 5.80 -0.92
CA LYS A 59 -11.89 5.83 -2.10
C LYS A 59 -12.12 4.43 -2.65
N ASN A 60 -11.07 3.62 -2.73
CA ASN A 60 -11.20 2.22 -3.14
C ASN A 60 -12.13 1.44 -2.22
N LYS A 61 -12.01 1.62 -0.91
CA LYS A 61 -12.90 0.97 0.07
C LYS A 61 -14.37 1.34 -0.15
N GLU A 62 -14.67 2.61 -0.42
CA GLU A 62 -16.02 3.09 -0.73
C GLU A 62 -16.58 2.49 -2.03
N LEU A 63 -15.71 2.29 -3.03
CA LEU A 63 -16.12 1.74 -4.32
C LEU A 63 -16.32 0.21 -4.30
N GLN A 64 -15.80 -0.50 -3.29
CA GLN A 64 -15.91 -1.97 -3.24
C GLN A 64 -17.36 -2.46 -3.19
N ASP A 65 -18.26 -1.75 -2.51
CA ASP A 65 -19.68 -2.10 -2.46
C ASP A 65 -20.35 -1.98 -3.82
N ILE A 66 -20.01 -0.96 -4.59
CA ILE A 66 -20.49 -0.77 -5.96
C ILE A 66 -19.95 -1.88 -6.87
N ILE A 67 -18.67 -2.19 -6.76
CA ILE A 67 -18.02 -3.26 -7.54
C ILE A 67 -18.65 -4.62 -7.24
N ALA A 68 -18.94 -4.91 -5.98
CA ALA A 68 -19.55 -6.18 -5.57
C ALA A 68 -20.96 -6.38 -6.12
N ILE A 69 -21.73 -5.30 -6.28
CA ILE A 69 -23.12 -5.35 -6.73
C ILE A 69 -23.23 -5.21 -8.25
N LEU A 70 -22.53 -4.24 -8.84
CA LEU A 70 -22.69 -3.83 -10.23
C LEU A 70 -21.51 -4.23 -11.15
N GLY A 71 -20.36 -4.59 -10.57
CA GLY A 71 -19.13 -4.88 -11.29
C GLY A 71 -18.28 -3.65 -11.61
N MET A 72 -17.04 -3.92 -12.04
CA MET A 72 -16.07 -2.87 -12.38
C MET A 72 -16.50 -2.00 -13.58
N ASP A 73 -17.24 -2.55 -14.51
CA ASP A 73 -17.61 -1.87 -15.76
C ASP A 73 -18.57 -0.69 -15.54
N GLU A 74 -19.28 -0.70 -14.41
CA GLU A 74 -20.20 0.39 -14.04
C GLU A 74 -19.50 1.60 -13.41
N LEU A 75 -18.21 1.49 -13.11
CA LEU A 75 -17.42 2.61 -12.60
C LEU A 75 -17.06 3.60 -13.72
N SER A 76 -16.93 4.89 -13.34
CA SER A 76 -16.30 5.87 -14.24
C SER A 76 -14.85 5.50 -14.52
N GLU A 77 -14.29 6.00 -15.62
CA GLU A 77 -12.87 5.75 -15.95
C GLU A 77 -11.93 6.27 -14.85
N GLU A 78 -12.25 7.38 -14.22
CA GLU A 78 -11.50 7.92 -13.08
C GLU A 78 -11.52 6.97 -11.89
N ASP A 79 -12.68 6.42 -11.55
CA ASP A 79 -12.82 5.47 -10.45
C ASP A 79 -12.13 4.13 -10.75
N LYS A 80 -12.15 3.66 -11.99
CA LYS A 80 -11.40 2.48 -12.42
C LYS A 80 -9.89 2.66 -12.21
N ILE A 81 -9.35 3.83 -12.60
CA ILE A 81 -7.93 4.16 -12.38
C ILE A 81 -7.62 4.17 -10.88
N THR A 82 -8.47 4.79 -10.07
CA THR A 82 -8.31 4.85 -8.62
C THR A 82 -8.28 3.45 -8.02
N VAL A 83 -9.18 2.57 -8.39
CA VAL A 83 -9.21 1.17 -7.91
C VAL A 83 -7.95 0.41 -8.32
N GLN A 84 -7.49 0.57 -9.55
CA GLN A 84 -6.29 -0.09 -10.03
C GLN A 84 -5.03 0.40 -9.30
N ARG A 85 -4.90 1.70 -9.07
CA ARG A 85 -3.80 2.28 -8.27
C ARG A 85 -3.87 1.81 -6.83
N ALA A 86 -5.06 1.76 -6.23
CA ALA A 86 -5.25 1.26 -4.88
C ALA A 86 -4.78 -0.20 -4.73
N ARG A 87 -5.07 -1.07 -5.69
CA ARG A 87 -4.60 -2.45 -5.69
C ARG A 87 -3.08 -2.55 -5.72
N ARG A 88 -2.42 -1.71 -6.54
CA ARG A 88 -0.95 -1.64 -6.58
C ARG A 88 -0.38 -1.14 -5.26
N LEU A 89 -0.97 -0.10 -4.67
CA LEU A 89 -0.58 0.43 -3.36
C LEU A 89 -0.74 -0.62 -2.25
N GLU A 90 -1.86 -1.34 -2.21
CA GLU A 90 -2.08 -2.41 -1.24
C GLU A 90 -1.01 -3.50 -1.34
N ARG A 91 -0.67 -3.93 -2.55
CA ARG A 91 0.38 -4.92 -2.76
C ARG A 91 1.76 -4.40 -2.39
N PHE A 92 2.05 -3.14 -2.70
CA PHE A 92 3.32 -2.51 -2.39
C PHE A 92 3.50 -2.21 -0.89
N LEU A 93 2.44 -2.07 -0.13
CA LEU A 93 2.47 -2.00 1.33
C LEU A 93 2.92 -3.31 1.97
N GLY A 94 2.71 -4.44 1.30
CA GLY A 94 3.27 -5.73 1.70
C GLY A 94 4.74 -5.81 1.35
N GLN A 95 5.55 -6.35 2.26
CA GLN A 95 7.00 -6.42 2.11
C GLN A 95 7.54 -7.70 2.75
N ASN A 96 8.60 -8.26 2.16
CA ASN A 96 9.34 -9.33 2.80
C ASN A 96 10.13 -8.77 3.99
N PHE A 97 9.95 -9.32 5.16
CA PHE A 97 10.65 -8.88 6.36
C PHE A 97 11.56 -9.98 6.93
N PHE A 98 12.65 -9.55 7.56
CA PHE A 98 13.73 -10.45 8.02
C PHE A 98 13.25 -11.51 8.99
N VAL A 99 12.33 -11.18 9.91
CA VAL A 99 11.78 -12.14 10.88
C VAL A 99 11.08 -13.32 10.21
N ALA A 100 10.50 -13.11 9.04
CA ALA A 100 9.76 -14.15 8.32
C ALA A 100 10.64 -15.07 7.46
N GLU A 101 11.91 -14.78 7.26
CA GLU A 101 12.82 -15.55 6.38
C GLU A 101 12.84 -17.03 6.70
N LYS A 102 12.86 -17.38 7.99
CA LYS A 102 12.87 -18.77 8.45
C LYS A 102 11.62 -19.55 8.08
N PHE A 103 10.49 -18.86 7.87
CA PHE A 103 9.21 -19.47 7.55
C PHE A 103 8.90 -19.45 6.06
N THR A 104 9.29 -18.38 5.37
CA THR A 104 8.98 -18.18 3.95
C THR A 104 10.09 -18.66 3.02
N GLY A 105 11.32 -18.76 3.51
CA GLY A 105 12.51 -18.99 2.68
C GLY A 105 12.88 -17.81 1.78
N ILE A 106 12.23 -16.66 1.95
CA ILE A 106 12.46 -15.45 1.16
C ILE A 106 13.22 -14.44 2.03
N PRO A 107 14.36 -13.90 1.56
CA PRO A 107 15.11 -12.89 2.31
C PRO A 107 14.28 -11.64 2.57
N GLY A 108 14.46 -11.04 3.75
CA GLY A 108 13.86 -9.74 4.07
C GLY A 108 14.43 -8.64 3.19
N SER A 109 13.66 -7.58 3.00
CA SER A 109 14.05 -6.40 2.23
C SER A 109 14.05 -5.16 3.12
N TYR A 110 15.11 -4.36 3.02
CA TYR A 110 15.16 -3.04 3.64
C TYR A 110 15.02 -1.97 2.57
N VAL A 111 14.08 -1.06 2.76
CA VAL A 111 13.88 0.10 1.86
C VAL A 111 14.03 1.37 2.68
N PRO A 112 14.98 2.26 2.34
CA PRO A 112 15.12 3.55 3.01
C PRO A 112 13.83 4.37 2.96
N LEU A 113 13.57 5.19 3.97
CA LEU A 113 12.35 6.00 4.05
C LEU A 113 12.18 6.94 2.85
N ALA A 114 13.26 7.57 2.40
CA ALA A 114 13.23 8.45 1.24
C ALA A 114 12.79 7.72 -0.04
N ASP A 115 13.29 6.51 -0.25
CA ASP A 115 12.94 5.67 -1.41
C ASP A 115 11.49 5.18 -1.30
N THR A 116 11.02 4.91 -0.08
CA THR A 116 9.62 4.55 0.18
C THR A 116 8.67 5.70 -0.19
N ILE A 117 8.97 6.91 0.23
CA ILE A 117 8.16 8.09 -0.09
C ILE A 117 8.14 8.34 -1.60
N ASP A 118 9.30 8.29 -2.25
CA ASP A 118 9.43 8.44 -3.70
C ASP A 118 8.61 7.38 -4.45
N ALA A 119 8.70 6.13 -4.01
CA ALA A 119 7.96 5.03 -4.60
C ALA A 119 6.44 5.22 -4.53
N PHE A 120 5.91 5.55 -3.37
CA PHE A 120 4.48 5.79 -3.20
C PHE A 120 3.99 7.00 -4.00
N GLU A 121 4.77 8.09 -4.05
CA GLU A 121 4.46 9.26 -4.86
C GLU A 121 4.32 8.90 -6.34
N ARG A 122 5.30 8.18 -6.89
CA ARG A 122 5.32 7.77 -8.30
C ARG A 122 4.17 6.81 -8.65
N ILE A 123 3.81 5.90 -7.74
CA ILE A 123 2.64 5.04 -7.93
C ILE A 123 1.35 5.86 -7.93
N CYS A 124 1.21 6.82 -7.00
CA CYS A 124 0.06 7.74 -6.96
C CYS A 124 -0.04 8.62 -8.21
N ASP A 125 1.09 9.03 -8.78
CA ASP A 125 1.15 9.84 -10.01
C ASP A 125 0.81 9.05 -11.28
N GLY A 126 0.74 7.73 -11.18
CA GLY A 126 0.34 6.86 -12.29
C GLY A 126 1.48 6.40 -13.19
N GLU A 127 2.73 6.58 -12.80
CA GLU A 127 3.88 6.10 -13.59
C GLU A 127 3.84 4.59 -13.84
N PHE A 128 3.20 3.85 -12.95
CA PHE A 128 3.09 2.40 -13.00
C PHE A 128 1.70 1.90 -13.40
N ASP A 129 0.85 2.74 -13.99
CA ASP A 129 -0.51 2.35 -14.37
C ASP A 129 -0.55 1.21 -15.41
N ALA A 130 0.50 1.07 -16.22
CA ALA A 130 0.66 -0.02 -17.16
C ALA A 130 1.13 -1.35 -16.53
N TYR A 131 1.60 -1.32 -15.29
CA TYR A 131 2.11 -2.51 -14.61
C TYR A 131 0.96 -3.29 -13.96
N PRO A 132 0.93 -4.64 -14.07
CA PRO A 132 -0.05 -5.45 -13.37
C PRO A 132 0.20 -5.41 -11.86
N GLU A 133 -0.84 -5.54 -11.05
CA GLU A 133 -0.72 -5.51 -9.59
C GLU A 133 0.21 -6.59 -9.03
N GLN A 134 0.33 -7.72 -9.73
CA GLN A 134 1.20 -8.83 -9.33
C GLN A 134 2.70 -8.45 -9.33
N ALA A 135 3.08 -7.44 -10.11
CA ALA A 135 4.45 -6.95 -10.14
C ALA A 135 4.87 -6.26 -8.82
N PHE A 136 3.91 -5.92 -7.95
CA PHE A 136 4.14 -5.25 -6.66
C PHE A 136 4.11 -6.20 -5.46
N ASN A 137 3.93 -7.49 -5.68
CA ASN A 137 3.64 -8.43 -4.62
C ASN A 137 4.91 -8.95 -3.91
N GLY A 138 5.01 -8.69 -2.61
CA GLY A 138 6.04 -9.28 -1.75
C GLY A 138 7.47 -8.86 -2.11
N LEU A 139 7.66 -7.61 -2.47
CA LEU A 139 8.94 -7.05 -2.90
C LEU A 139 9.45 -6.00 -1.92
N GLY A 140 10.63 -5.46 -2.21
CA GLY A 140 11.20 -4.31 -1.50
C GLY A 140 10.85 -2.99 -2.17
N GLY A 141 11.84 -2.36 -2.85
CA GLY A 141 11.65 -1.07 -3.52
C GLY A 141 11.14 -1.18 -4.96
N LEU A 142 11.06 -0.04 -5.66
CA LEU A 142 10.61 0.01 -7.06
C LEU A 142 11.52 -0.74 -8.03
N ASP A 143 12.82 -0.82 -7.76
CA ASP A 143 13.74 -1.58 -8.59
C ASP A 143 13.33 -3.06 -8.68
N ASP A 144 12.84 -3.60 -7.57
CA ASP A 144 12.31 -4.97 -7.52
C ASP A 144 11.02 -5.10 -8.33
N VAL A 145 10.16 -4.09 -8.30
CA VAL A 145 8.92 -4.02 -9.10
C VAL A 145 9.25 -4.02 -10.60
N GLU A 146 10.19 -3.18 -11.02
CA GLU A 146 10.63 -3.11 -12.41
C GLU A 146 11.25 -4.44 -12.87
N ALA A 147 12.07 -5.06 -12.03
CA ALA A 147 12.65 -6.37 -12.31
C ALA A 147 11.59 -7.48 -12.40
N ALA A 148 10.57 -7.45 -11.53
CA ALA A 148 9.46 -8.39 -11.56
C ALA A 148 8.63 -8.22 -12.84
N TYR A 149 8.30 -7.00 -13.21
CA TYR A 149 7.58 -6.69 -14.43
C TYR A 149 8.32 -7.16 -15.69
N LYS A 150 9.63 -6.89 -15.75
CA LYS A 150 10.46 -7.35 -16.85
C LYS A 150 10.45 -8.87 -17.02
N LYS A 151 10.55 -9.62 -15.92
CA LYS A 151 10.44 -11.08 -15.93
C LYS A 151 9.08 -11.60 -16.40
N MET A 152 8.00 -10.83 -16.18
CA MET A 152 6.66 -11.18 -16.64
C MET A 152 6.47 -10.94 -18.13
N THR A 153 7.15 -9.96 -18.69
CA THR A 153 7.02 -9.57 -20.11
C THR A 153 7.98 -10.33 -21.05
N GLU A 154 9.06 -10.91 -20.50
CA GLU A 154 10.06 -11.69 -21.27
C GLU A 154 9.66 -13.18 -21.46
N LYS A 155 8.47 -13.59 -20.99
CA LYS A 155 7.89 -14.91 -21.20
C LYS A 155 6.92 -14.91 -22.38
#